data_d28a612014fedc6c310395064ebff5fa
#
_entry.id   d28a612014fedc6c310395064ebff5fa
#
_cell.length_a   1.000
_cell.length_b   1.000
_cell.length_c   1.000
_cell.angle_alpha   90.00
_cell.angle_beta   90.00
_cell.angle_gamma   90.00
#
_symmetry.space_group_name_H-M   'P 1'
#
loop_
_entity.id
_entity.type
_entity.pdbx_description
1 polymer ?
#
loop_
_entity_poly.entity_id
_entity_poly.type
_entity_poly.pdbx_seq_one_letter_code
_entity_poly.pdbx_strand_id
1 'polypeptide(L)'
;MVSVSGIRNVQRAEGPATVLAIGTTNPPNCVDQSTYTDYYFRVTNSEHMTDLKKKFQRICERTQIKNRHMYLTEEILKENPNMCAYKAPSLDVREDMMIREVPRVGKEAATKAIKEWGQPMSKITHLIFCTTSGVALPGVDYELIVLLGLDPCVKRYMMYHQGCFAGGTVLRLAKDLAENNKDARVLIVCSENTAVTFRGPSETDMDSLVGQALFADGAAAIIIGSDPIPEVENPIFEIVSTDQKLVLGSHGAIGGLLREVGLTFYLNKSVPDIISQNINDALSKAFDPLGISDYNSIFWIAHPGGRAILDQVEQKVNLKPEKMKATRDVLSNYGNMSSACVFFIMDLMRKRSLEGKNVKPG
;
A
#
# COMPACT_ATOMS: atom_id res chain seq x y z
N MET A 1 14.62 2.38 -45.74
CA MET A 1 13.39 1.98 -44.97
C MET A 1 13.86 1.54 -43.57
N VAL A 2 13.32 2.12 -42.54
CA VAL A 2 13.58 1.68 -41.18
C VAL A 2 12.79 0.39 -40.94
N SER A 3 13.45 -0.70 -40.54
CA SER A 3 12.77 -1.96 -40.26
C SER A 3 11.92 -1.87 -38.99
N VAL A 4 10.85 -2.65 -38.89
CA VAL A 4 10.01 -2.71 -37.66
C VAL A 4 10.85 -3.13 -36.44
N SER A 5 11.84 -4.02 -36.61
CA SER A 5 12.78 -4.40 -35.57
C SER A 5 13.68 -3.24 -35.15
N GLY A 6 14.13 -2.41 -36.10
CA GLY A 6 14.90 -1.22 -35.78
C GLY A 6 14.11 -0.19 -34.97
N ILE A 7 12.82 0.03 -35.32
CA ILE A 7 11.94 0.92 -34.56
C ILE A 7 11.75 0.40 -33.11
N ARG A 8 11.53 -0.89 -32.93
CA ARG A 8 11.36 -1.50 -31.59
C ARG A 8 12.60 -1.34 -30.71
N ASN A 9 13.79 -1.51 -31.28
CA ASN A 9 15.03 -1.38 -30.51
C ASN A 9 15.31 0.06 -30.06
N VAL A 10 14.91 1.05 -30.84
CA VAL A 10 15.04 2.48 -30.48
C VAL A 10 14.03 2.91 -29.41
N GLN A 11 12.94 2.16 -29.23
CA GLN A 11 11.90 2.48 -28.24
C GLN A 11 12.16 1.94 -26.84
N ARG A 12 13.10 1.02 -26.67
CA ARG A 12 13.43 0.43 -25.37
C ARG A 12 14.51 1.22 -24.65
N ALA A 13 14.44 1.19 -23.32
CA ALA A 13 15.56 1.61 -22.48
C ALA A 13 16.70 0.60 -22.56
N GLU A 14 17.91 1.01 -22.19
CA GLU A 14 19.10 0.15 -22.17
C GLU A 14 19.30 -0.50 -20.80
N GLY A 15 19.03 0.25 -19.72
CA GLY A 15 19.23 -0.19 -18.34
C GLY A 15 17.92 -0.66 -17.67
N PRO A 16 18.05 -1.22 -16.46
CA PRO A 16 16.92 -1.69 -15.66
C PRO A 16 16.10 -0.52 -15.12
N ALA A 17 14.85 -0.82 -14.75
CA ALA A 17 14.01 0.14 -14.07
C ALA A 17 14.55 0.45 -12.67
N THR A 18 14.54 1.72 -12.31
CA THR A 18 15.16 2.24 -11.09
C THR A 18 14.18 3.17 -10.36
N VAL A 19 14.13 3.06 -9.04
CA VAL A 19 13.43 4.00 -8.17
C VAL A 19 14.24 5.28 -8.06
N LEU A 20 13.66 6.41 -8.49
CA LEU A 20 14.31 7.72 -8.54
C LEU A 20 13.89 8.64 -7.40
N ALA A 21 12.67 8.49 -6.90
CA ALA A 21 12.15 9.28 -5.79
C ALA A 21 11.00 8.57 -5.08
N ILE A 22 10.81 8.90 -3.79
CA ILE A 22 9.72 8.37 -2.95
C ILE A 22 9.12 9.52 -2.15
N GLY A 23 7.79 9.64 -2.17
CA GLY A 23 7.04 10.56 -1.32
C GLY A 23 5.96 9.82 -0.54
N THR A 24 5.83 10.10 0.74
CA THR A 24 4.82 9.48 1.62
C THR A 24 4.04 10.52 2.38
N THR A 25 2.76 10.26 2.64
CA THR A 25 1.89 11.15 3.42
C THR A 25 0.75 10.39 4.09
N ASN A 26 0.22 10.98 5.14
CA ASN A 26 -0.94 10.47 5.87
C ASN A 26 -1.93 11.62 6.12
N PRO A 27 -3.23 11.34 6.31
CA PRO A 27 -4.15 12.31 6.88
C PRO A 27 -3.64 12.85 8.23
N PRO A 28 -3.98 14.09 8.60
CA PRO A 28 -3.45 14.72 9.82
C PRO A 28 -3.99 14.10 11.12
N ASN A 29 -5.19 13.48 11.09
CA ASN A 29 -5.79 12.87 12.28
C ASN A 29 -5.05 11.58 12.65
N CYS A 30 -4.21 11.68 13.69
CA CYS A 30 -3.45 10.55 14.24
C CYS A 30 -4.20 9.98 15.45
N VAL A 31 -4.51 8.70 15.39
CA VAL A 31 -5.26 7.96 16.41
C VAL A 31 -4.32 7.07 17.20
N ASP A 32 -4.29 7.24 18.53
CA ASP A 32 -3.59 6.34 19.44
C ASP A 32 -4.38 5.03 19.59
N GLN A 33 -3.73 3.91 19.28
CA GLN A 33 -4.33 2.59 19.33
C GLN A 33 -4.81 2.20 20.74
N SER A 34 -4.15 2.68 21.79
CA SER A 34 -4.50 2.36 23.19
C SER A 34 -5.85 2.93 23.60
N THR A 35 -6.27 4.04 22.98
CA THR A 35 -7.55 4.71 23.25
C THR A 35 -8.62 4.39 22.19
N TYR A 36 -8.21 3.74 21.09
CA TYR A 36 -9.10 3.53 19.96
C TYR A 36 -10.34 2.67 20.28
N THR A 37 -10.21 1.70 21.18
CA THR A 37 -11.32 0.85 21.58
C THR A 37 -12.48 1.67 22.16
N ASP A 38 -12.19 2.59 23.09
CA ASP A 38 -13.21 3.43 23.70
C ASP A 38 -13.82 4.41 22.69
N TYR A 39 -12.96 5.03 21.86
CA TYR A 39 -13.39 5.89 20.78
C TYR A 39 -14.34 5.15 19.82
N TYR A 40 -13.94 3.98 19.30
CA TYR A 40 -14.68 3.22 18.31
C TYR A 40 -16.08 2.82 18.82
N PHE A 41 -16.17 2.24 20.02
CA PHE A 41 -17.43 1.82 20.57
C PHE A 41 -18.35 3.00 20.92
N ARG A 42 -17.79 4.15 21.29
CA ARG A 42 -18.53 5.38 21.53
C ARG A 42 -19.10 5.97 20.25
N VAL A 43 -18.30 6.19 19.21
CA VAL A 43 -18.78 6.80 17.95
C VAL A 43 -19.74 5.92 17.16
N THR A 44 -19.71 4.62 17.41
CA THR A 44 -20.65 3.66 16.80
C THR A 44 -21.87 3.36 17.69
N ASN A 45 -22.05 4.07 18.81
CA ASN A 45 -23.12 3.86 19.80
C ASN A 45 -23.22 2.41 20.29
N SER A 46 -22.09 1.73 20.46
CA SER A 46 -22.00 0.29 20.75
C SER A 46 -21.39 -0.01 22.13
N GLU A 47 -21.33 0.97 23.03
CA GLU A 47 -20.72 0.82 24.37
C GLU A 47 -21.44 -0.24 25.23
N HIS A 48 -22.72 -0.51 24.96
CA HIS A 48 -23.49 -1.57 25.58
C HIS A 48 -22.99 -2.99 25.27
N MET A 49 -22.21 -3.17 24.19
CA MET A 49 -21.63 -4.46 23.76
C MET A 49 -20.32 -4.75 24.52
N THR A 50 -20.41 -4.85 25.84
CA THR A 50 -19.25 -4.87 26.76
C THR A 50 -18.28 -6.02 26.50
N ASP A 51 -18.77 -7.23 26.19
CA ASP A 51 -17.91 -8.39 25.93
C ASP A 51 -17.21 -8.28 24.56
N LEU A 52 -17.91 -7.74 23.57
CA LEU A 52 -17.31 -7.48 22.26
C LEU A 52 -16.24 -6.39 22.34
N LYS A 53 -16.49 -5.34 23.15
CA LYS A 53 -15.52 -4.28 23.43
C LYS A 53 -14.26 -4.84 24.06
N LYS A 54 -14.35 -5.75 25.06
CA LYS A 54 -13.20 -6.43 25.63
C LYS A 54 -12.44 -7.30 24.62
N LYS A 55 -13.15 -7.99 23.73
CA LYS A 55 -12.51 -8.76 22.63
C LYS A 55 -11.76 -7.83 21.68
N PHE A 56 -12.36 -6.72 21.29
CA PHE A 56 -11.75 -5.73 20.40
C PHE A 56 -10.51 -5.11 21.02
N GLN A 57 -10.53 -4.75 22.28
CA GLN A 57 -9.38 -4.26 23.02
C GLN A 57 -8.20 -5.25 22.93
N ARG A 58 -8.44 -6.54 23.17
CA ARG A 58 -7.40 -7.58 23.04
C ARG A 58 -6.87 -7.70 21.59
N ILE A 59 -7.75 -7.49 20.58
CA ILE A 59 -7.30 -7.45 19.18
C ILE A 59 -6.37 -6.26 18.98
N CYS A 60 -6.75 -5.05 19.39
CA CYS A 60 -5.92 -3.85 19.29
C CYS A 60 -4.54 -4.04 19.96
N GLU A 61 -4.50 -4.56 21.17
CA GLU A 61 -3.25 -4.83 21.91
C GLU A 61 -2.34 -5.83 21.17
N ARG A 62 -2.93 -6.85 20.53
CA ARG A 62 -2.17 -7.88 19.80
C ARG A 62 -1.63 -7.42 18.45
N THR A 63 -2.13 -6.33 17.87
CA THR A 63 -1.65 -5.82 16.58
C THR A 63 -0.23 -5.30 16.63
N GLN A 64 0.26 -4.87 17.80
CA GLN A 64 1.50 -4.10 18.00
C GLN A 64 1.50 -2.72 17.34
N ILE A 65 0.37 -2.25 16.89
CA ILE A 65 0.18 -0.90 16.38
C ILE A 65 0.12 0.07 17.55
N LYS A 66 0.78 1.20 17.44
CA LYS A 66 0.73 2.31 18.39
C LYS A 66 -0.13 3.44 17.87
N ASN A 67 0.07 3.80 16.62
CA ASN A 67 -0.62 4.91 15.98
C ASN A 67 -1.15 4.50 14.62
N ARG A 68 -2.28 5.09 14.24
CA ARG A 68 -2.85 5.03 12.89
C ARG A 68 -3.32 6.41 12.47
N HIS A 69 -3.24 6.68 11.20
CA HIS A 69 -3.81 7.89 10.63
C HIS A 69 -5.14 7.57 9.96
N MET A 70 -6.13 8.43 10.12
CA MET A 70 -7.47 8.24 9.60
C MET A 70 -8.03 9.56 9.05
N TYR A 71 -8.68 9.51 7.89
CA TYR A 71 -9.46 10.62 7.36
C TYR A 71 -10.71 10.89 8.21
N LEU A 72 -11.35 9.80 8.64
CA LEU A 72 -12.58 9.88 9.43
C LEU A 72 -12.30 10.51 10.79
N THR A 73 -12.98 11.62 11.05
CA THR A 73 -13.07 12.26 12.36
C THR A 73 -14.42 12.00 13.01
N GLU A 74 -14.56 12.32 14.28
CA GLU A 74 -15.81 12.19 14.99
C GLU A 74 -16.92 13.08 14.39
N GLU A 75 -16.56 14.26 13.90
CA GLU A 75 -17.47 15.20 13.23
C GLU A 75 -18.05 14.59 11.95
N ILE A 76 -17.17 14.05 11.08
CA ILE A 76 -17.60 13.36 9.84
C ILE A 76 -18.54 12.19 10.17
N LEU A 77 -18.24 11.41 11.20
CA LEU A 77 -19.07 10.28 11.61
C LEU A 77 -20.42 10.72 12.18
N LYS A 78 -20.47 11.83 12.94
CA LYS A 78 -21.73 12.41 13.44
C LYS A 78 -22.64 12.91 12.32
N GLU A 79 -22.06 13.48 11.28
CA GLU A 79 -22.80 13.93 10.09
C GLU A 79 -23.28 12.75 9.23
N ASN A 80 -22.66 11.58 9.36
CA ASN A 80 -22.94 10.40 8.55
C ASN A 80 -23.20 9.14 9.39
N PRO A 81 -24.26 9.12 10.21
CA PRO A 81 -24.49 8.07 11.21
C PRO A 81 -24.65 6.66 10.60
N ASN A 82 -25.11 6.55 9.35
CA ASN A 82 -25.20 5.28 8.66
C ASN A 82 -23.84 4.58 8.51
N MET A 83 -22.74 5.34 8.43
CA MET A 83 -21.39 4.77 8.41
C MET A 83 -21.01 4.09 9.72
N CYS A 84 -21.63 4.53 10.84
CA CYS A 84 -21.40 3.96 12.17
C CYS A 84 -22.22 2.70 12.44
N ALA A 85 -23.24 2.42 11.65
CA ALA A 85 -24.03 1.21 11.76
C ALA A 85 -23.34 0.02 11.06
N TYR A 86 -23.60 -1.19 11.53
CA TYR A 86 -22.99 -2.39 10.93
C TYR A 86 -23.51 -2.66 9.50
N LYS A 87 -24.80 -2.44 9.24
CA LYS A 87 -25.46 -2.80 7.97
C LYS A 87 -26.30 -1.69 7.32
N ALA A 88 -26.17 -0.44 7.75
CA ALA A 88 -26.93 0.63 7.12
C ALA A 88 -26.30 0.99 5.74
N PRO A 89 -27.13 1.21 4.70
CA PRO A 89 -26.67 1.70 3.41
C PRO A 89 -25.91 3.02 3.57
N SER A 90 -24.70 3.08 3.02
CA SER A 90 -23.83 4.25 3.15
C SER A 90 -22.81 4.34 2.00
N LEU A 91 -23.00 3.56 0.93
CA LEU A 91 -22.05 3.53 -0.19
C LEU A 91 -21.90 4.91 -0.84
N ASP A 92 -23.01 5.58 -1.14
CA ASP A 92 -23.00 6.87 -1.85
C ASP A 92 -22.14 7.89 -1.10
N VAL A 93 -22.38 8.06 0.20
CA VAL A 93 -21.61 9.02 1.02
C VAL A 93 -20.13 8.63 1.12
N ARG A 94 -19.81 7.33 1.14
CA ARG A 94 -18.42 6.86 1.13
C ARG A 94 -17.74 7.17 -0.20
N GLU A 95 -18.40 6.88 -1.32
CA GLU A 95 -17.87 7.17 -2.65
C GLU A 95 -17.68 8.69 -2.84
N ASP A 96 -18.65 9.52 -2.44
CA ASP A 96 -18.52 10.98 -2.48
C ASP A 96 -17.32 11.52 -1.68
N MET A 97 -16.97 10.87 -0.57
CA MET A 97 -15.76 11.19 0.18
C MET A 97 -14.51 10.72 -0.56
N MET A 98 -14.51 9.45 -1.02
CA MET A 98 -13.31 8.83 -1.57
C MET A 98 -12.88 9.42 -2.90
N ILE A 99 -13.80 9.75 -3.80
CA ILE A 99 -13.47 10.40 -5.08
C ILE A 99 -12.78 11.76 -4.91
N ARG A 100 -12.93 12.41 -3.75
CA ARG A 100 -12.26 13.67 -3.40
C ARG A 100 -10.97 13.44 -2.61
N GLU A 101 -11.03 12.62 -1.57
CA GLU A 101 -9.93 12.48 -0.60
C GLU A 101 -8.78 11.59 -1.11
N VAL A 102 -9.09 10.52 -1.83
CA VAL A 102 -8.08 9.61 -2.35
C VAL A 102 -7.10 10.33 -3.30
N PRO A 103 -7.56 11.08 -4.32
CA PRO A 103 -6.63 11.84 -5.16
C PRO A 103 -5.97 13.02 -4.44
N ARG A 104 -6.63 13.64 -3.43
CA ARG A 104 -6.05 14.72 -2.63
C ARG A 104 -4.83 14.24 -1.83
N VAL A 105 -4.97 13.14 -1.08
CA VAL A 105 -3.85 12.56 -0.31
C VAL A 105 -2.78 12.02 -1.26
N GLY A 106 -3.20 11.40 -2.38
CA GLY A 106 -2.29 10.98 -3.46
C GLY A 106 -1.47 12.12 -4.04
N LYS A 107 -2.09 13.31 -4.23
CA LYS A 107 -1.39 14.53 -4.68
C LYS A 107 -0.29 14.95 -3.70
N GLU A 108 -0.55 14.90 -2.41
CA GLU A 108 0.45 15.29 -1.40
C GLU A 108 1.68 14.36 -1.46
N ALA A 109 1.46 13.03 -1.57
CA ALA A 109 2.55 12.08 -1.75
C ALA A 109 3.30 12.30 -3.06
N ALA A 110 2.56 12.47 -4.17
CA ALA A 110 3.14 12.74 -5.50
C ALA A 110 3.96 14.03 -5.52
N THR A 111 3.47 15.10 -4.89
CA THR A 111 4.19 16.38 -4.79
C THR A 111 5.53 16.20 -4.06
N LYS A 112 5.56 15.40 -2.98
CA LYS A 112 6.80 15.10 -2.26
C LYS A 112 7.78 14.30 -3.13
N ALA A 113 7.31 13.27 -3.85
CA ALA A 113 8.14 12.48 -4.74
C ALA A 113 8.70 13.32 -5.90
N ILE A 114 7.87 14.16 -6.54
CA ILE A 114 8.28 15.05 -7.63
C ILE A 114 9.31 16.07 -7.13
N LYS A 115 9.08 16.65 -5.95
CA LYS A 115 10.04 17.58 -5.33
C LYS A 115 11.38 16.91 -5.05
N GLU A 116 11.37 15.68 -4.55
CA GLU A 116 12.59 14.91 -4.32
C GLU A 116 13.32 14.57 -5.62
N TRP A 117 12.57 14.15 -6.65
CA TRP A 117 13.13 13.88 -7.97
C TRP A 117 13.80 15.10 -8.60
N GLY A 118 13.28 16.30 -8.30
CA GLY A 118 13.89 17.55 -8.75
C GLY A 118 13.74 17.86 -10.24
N GLN A 119 12.94 17.08 -10.99
CA GLN A 119 12.72 17.30 -12.41
C GLN A 119 11.35 17.90 -12.69
N PRO A 120 11.17 18.58 -13.84
CA PRO A 120 9.87 19.13 -14.22
C PRO A 120 8.79 18.05 -14.37
N MET A 121 7.59 18.32 -13.90
CA MET A 121 6.42 17.42 -14.04
C MET A 121 6.13 17.03 -15.50
N SER A 122 6.49 17.87 -16.47
CA SER A 122 6.37 17.59 -17.91
C SER A 122 7.22 16.39 -18.38
N LYS A 123 8.15 15.92 -17.56
CA LYS A 123 8.92 14.69 -17.82
C LYS A 123 8.18 13.42 -17.41
N ILE A 124 7.11 13.50 -16.63
CA ILE A 124 6.27 12.34 -16.28
C ILE A 124 5.51 11.88 -17.52
N THR A 125 5.74 10.65 -17.93
CA THR A 125 5.18 10.07 -19.16
C THR A 125 4.03 9.10 -18.89
N HIS A 126 4.02 8.48 -17.72
CA HIS A 126 3.04 7.48 -17.30
C HIS A 126 2.60 7.73 -15.87
N LEU A 127 1.32 7.48 -15.60
CA LEU A 127 0.73 7.49 -14.26
C LEU A 127 0.10 6.12 -13.98
N ILE A 128 0.51 5.47 -12.90
CA ILE A 128 -0.16 4.31 -12.32
C ILE A 128 -0.80 4.77 -11.02
N PHE A 129 -2.11 4.72 -10.92
CA PHE A 129 -2.82 5.00 -9.68
C PHE A 129 -3.47 3.73 -9.14
N CYS A 130 -3.21 3.40 -7.89
CA CYS A 130 -3.78 2.24 -7.22
C CYS A 130 -4.53 2.64 -5.94
N THR A 131 -5.74 2.12 -5.78
CA THR A 131 -6.53 2.28 -4.56
C THR A 131 -7.53 1.14 -4.38
N THR A 132 -7.81 0.81 -3.13
CA THR A 132 -8.93 -0.05 -2.73
C THR A 132 -10.14 0.79 -2.31
N SER A 133 -9.99 2.11 -2.27
CA SER A 133 -10.93 3.07 -1.67
C SER A 133 -11.61 3.90 -2.75
N GLY A 134 -12.86 3.57 -3.04
CA GLY A 134 -13.68 4.30 -4.01
C GLY A 134 -13.48 3.86 -5.46
N VAL A 135 -14.54 4.00 -6.26
CA VAL A 135 -14.54 3.73 -7.70
C VAL A 135 -15.26 4.86 -8.43
N ALA A 136 -14.60 5.45 -9.42
CA ALA A 136 -15.16 6.55 -10.19
C ALA A 136 -14.87 6.40 -11.69
N LEU A 137 -15.64 7.06 -12.52
CA LEU A 137 -15.40 7.26 -13.94
C LEU A 137 -15.15 8.75 -14.20
N PRO A 138 -14.10 9.11 -14.95
CA PRO A 138 -13.13 8.28 -15.67
C PRO A 138 -12.01 7.68 -14.81
N GLY A 139 -11.95 7.93 -13.49
CA GLY A 139 -11.02 7.41 -12.53
C GLY A 139 -10.37 8.50 -11.68
N VAL A 140 -9.99 8.18 -10.43
CA VAL A 140 -9.30 9.12 -9.54
C VAL A 140 -7.88 9.48 -10.01
N ASP A 141 -7.31 8.71 -10.92
CA ASP A 141 -6.10 9.03 -11.64
C ASP A 141 -6.28 10.25 -12.57
N TYR A 142 -7.47 10.41 -13.19
CA TYR A 142 -7.82 11.62 -13.94
C TYR A 142 -7.87 12.84 -13.03
N GLU A 143 -8.54 12.71 -11.88
CA GLU A 143 -8.57 13.80 -10.89
C GLU A 143 -7.16 14.18 -10.43
N LEU A 144 -6.29 13.20 -10.23
CA LEU A 144 -4.90 13.47 -9.85
C LEU A 144 -4.13 14.25 -10.94
N ILE A 145 -4.32 13.91 -12.23
CA ILE A 145 -3.71 14.66 -13.34
C ILE A 145 -4.13 16.12 -13.29
N VAL A 146 -5.43 16.38 -13.11
CA VAL A 146 -5.97 17.77 -12.99
C VAL A 146 -5.38 18.47 -11.78
N LEU A 147 -5.38 17.80 -10.61
CA LEU A 147 -4.88 18.35 -9.36
C LEU A 147 -3.38 18.69 -9.37
N LEU A 148 -2.58 17.91 -10.08
CA LEU A 148 -1.13 18.12 -10.24
C LEU A 148 -0.79 19.04 -11.41
N GLY A 149 -1.67 19.17 -12.40
CA GLY A 149 -1.37 19.84 -13.67
C GLY A 149 -0.38 19.05 -14.54
N LEU A 150 -0.51 17.73 -14.57
CA LEU A 150 0.30 16.88 -15.45
C LEU A 150 -0.08 17.09 -16.92
N ASP A 151 0.85 16.74 -17.81
CA ASP A 151 0.60 16.79 -19.25
C ASP A 151 -0.62 15.92 -19.62
N PRO A 152 -1.59 16.42 -20.40
CA PRO A 152 -2.75 15.65 -20.85
C PRO A 152 -2.41 14.38 -21.65
N CYS A 153 -1.19 14.28 -22.20
CA CYS A 153 -0.69 13.11 -22.92
C CYS A 153 -0.10 12.03 -22.03
N VAL A 154 -0.06 12.21 -20.70
CA VAL A 154 0.37 11.19 -19.73
C VAL A 154 -0.48 9.93 -19.90
N LYS A 155 0.18 8.79 -20.10
CA LYS A 155 -0.49 7.49 -20.25
C LYS A 155 -0.95 7.00 -18.88
N ARG A 156 -2.25 6.72 -18.73
CA ARG A 156 -2.91 6.43 -17.47
C ARG A 156 -3.18 4.95 -17.28
N TYR A 157 -2.95 4.46 -16.05
CA TYR A 157 -3.29 3.10 -15.61
C TYR A 157 -3.96 3.19 -14.25
N MET A 158 -5.29 2.99 -14.23
CA MET A 158 -6.08 2.97 -12.99
C MET A 158 -6.27 1.54 -12.50
N MET A 159 -5.88 1.26 -11.25
CA MET A 159 -5.96 -0.06 -10.62
C MET A 159 -6.85 0.02 -9.38
N TYR A 160 -8.07 -0.47 -9.49
CA TYR A 160 -9.02 -0.53 -8.39
C TYR A 160 -9.03 -1.89 -7.69
N HIS A 161 -9.31 -1.91 -6.39
CA HIS A 161 -9.60 -3.11 -5.58
C HIS A 161 -8.55 -4.24 -5.69
N GLN A 162 -7.29 -3.89 -5.82
CA GLN A 162 -6.22 -4.87 -5.82
C GLN A 162 -5.86 -5.37 -4.41
N GLY A 163 -6.04 -4.54 -3.38
CA GLY A 163 -5.72 -4.88 -2.00
C GLY A 163 -4.23 -4.76 -1.67
N CYS A 164 -3.83 -5.37 -0.57
CA CYS A 164 -2.53 -5.15 0.06
C CYS A 164 -1.31 -5.57 -0.79
N PHE A 165 -1.45 -6.53 -1.72
CA PHE A 165 -0.33 -6.95 -2.58
C PHE A 165 0.00 -5.98 -3.71
N ALA A 166 -0.87 -4.99 -3.93
CA ALA A 166 -0.78 -4.11 -5.09
C ALA A 166 0.50 -3.28 -5.14
N GLY A 167 1.14 -2.98 -4.00
CA GLY A 167 2.44 -2.31 -3.99
C GLY A 167 3.49 -3.05 -4.85
N GLY A 168 3.55 -4.37 -4.76
CA GLY A 168 4.40 -5.18 -5.65
C GLY A 168 3.91 -5.20 -7.10
N THR A 169 2.59 -5.21 -7.31
CA THR A 169 2.00 -5.25 -8.66
C THR A 169 2.26 -3.96 -9.43
N VAL A 170 2.12 -2.79 -8.79
CA VAL A 170 2.40 -1.50 -9.44
C VAL A 170 3.89 -1.33 -9.76
N LEU A 171 4.80 -1.84 -8.90
CA LEU A 171 6.24 -1.87 -9.19
C LEU A 171 6.54 -2.73 -10.42
N ARG A 172 5.94 -3.91 -10.53
CA ARG A 172 6.10 -4.78 -11.71
C ARG A 172 5.61 -4.08 -12.97
N LEU A 173 4.42 -3.48 -12.94
CA LEU A 173 3.90 -2.73 -14.09
C LEU A 173 4.82 -1.55 -14.46
N ALA A 174 5.29 -0.81 -13.46
CA ALA A 174 6.18 0.33 -13.70
C ALA A 174 7.54 -0.11 -14.28
N LYS A 175 8.07 -1.26 -13.83
CA LYS A 175 9.27 -1.87 -14.42
C LYS A 175 9.06 -2.13 -15.91
N ASP A 176 7.97 -2.82 -16.26
CA ASP A 176 7.68 -3.14 -17.65
C ASP A 176 7.49 -1.88 -18.51
N LEU A 177 6.85 -0.83 -17.97
CA LEU A 177 6.67 0.43 -18.66
C LEU A 177 7.99 1.20 -18.84
N ALA A 178 8.83 1.26 -17.80
CA ALA A 178 10.10 1.99 -17.86
C ALA A 178 11.08 1.33 -18.82
N GLU A 179 11.24 0.01 -18.79
CA GLU A 179 12.18 -0.73 -19.63
C GLU A 179 11.74 -0.83 -21.10
N ASN A 180 10.43 -0.84 -21.38
CA ASN A 180 9.94 -0.93 -22.75
C ASN A 180 9.63 0.41 -23.41
N ASN A 181 9.83 1.54 -22.71
CA ASN A 181 9.65 2.88 -23.27
C ASN A 181 10.86 3.75 -22.91
N LYS A 182 11.70 4.02 -23.88
CA LYS A 182 12.87 4.91 -23.71
C LYS A 182 12.44 6.25 -23.11
N ASP A 183 13.23 6.76 -22.19
CA ASP A 183 13.00 8.03 -21.49
C ASP A 183 11.71 8.07 -20.64
N ALA A 184 11.05 6.92 -20.41
CA ALA A 184 9.87 6.88 -19.56
C ALA A 184 10.20 7.26 -18.12
N ARG A 185 9.32 8.10 -17.55
CA ARG A 185 9.27 8.40 -16.12
C ARG A 185 7.86 8.11 -15.64
N VAL A 186 7.75 7.05 -14.87
CA VAL A 186 6.48 6.48 -14.40
C VAL A 186 6.22 6.98 -12.99
N LEU A 187 5.19 7.77 -12.80
CA LEU A 187 4.69 8.14 -11.48
C LEU A 187 3.72 7.05 -11.01
N ILE A 188 4.06 6.37 -9.93
CA ILE A 188 3.14 5.49 -9.19
C ILE A 188 2.53 6.30 -8.06
N VAL A 189 1.23 6.14 -7.82
CA VAL A 189 0.54 6.63 -6.63
C VAL A 189 -0.33 5.52 -6.06
N CYS A 190 -0.07 5.14 -4.80
CA CYS A 190 -0.94 4.27 -4.01
C CYS A 190 -1.57 5.13 -2.91
N SER A 191 -2.90 5.21 -2.87
CA SER A 191 -3.61 6.03 -1.88
C SER A 191 -4.79 5.25 -1.32
N GLU A 192 -4.78 5.02 -0.01
CA GLU A 192 -5.73 4.16 0.67
C GLU A 192 -6.45 4.89 1.80
N ASN A 193 -7.75 4.63 1.95
CA ASN A 193 -8.58 5.28 2.94
C ASN A 193 -9.62 4.31 3.53
N THR A 194 -9.65 4.21 4.85
CA THR A 194 -10.49 3.26 5.58
C THR A 194 -11.96 3.65 5.65
N ALA A 195 -12.34 4.85 5.23
CA ALA A 195 -13.75 5.26 5.20
C ALA A 195 -14.61 4.30 4.35
N VAL A 196 -14.02 3.64 3.35
CA VAL A 196 -14.74 2.66 2.52
C VAL A 196 -15.13 1.41 3.31
N THR A 197 -14.39 1.04 4.38
CA THR A 197 -14.62 -0.17 5.20
C THR A 197 -15.14 0.12 6.60
N PHE A 198 -15.06 1.37 7.08
CA PHE A 198 -15.45 1.72 8.45
C PHE A 198 -16.93 1.40 8.68
N ARG A 199 -17.24 0.73 9.79
CA ARG A 199 -18.62 0.39 10.22
C ARG A 199 -18.66 0.04 11.69
N GLY A 200 -19.85 0.02 12.29
CA GLY A 200 -20.05 -0.42 13.65
C GLY A 200 -19.73 -1.90 13.86
N PRO A 201 -19.54 -2.33 15.10
CA PRO A 201 -19.18 -3.70 15.45
C PRO A 201 -20.34 -4.68 15.23
N SER A 202 -20.00 -5.96 15.06
CA SER A 202 -20.95 -7.07 15.02
C SER A 202 -20.38 -8.27 15.78
N GLU A 203 -21.23 -8.97 16.53
CA GLU A 203 -20.85 -10.20 17.23
C GLU A 203 -20.59 -11.37 16.28
N THR A 204 -21.15 -11.31 15.08
CA THR A 204 -21.07 -12.38 14.06
C THR A 204 -20.02 -12.14 12.99
N ASP A 205 -19.38 -10.96 12.99
CA ASP A 205 -18.38 -10.58 11.98
C ASP A 205 -17.09 -10.11 12.67
N MET A 206 -16.29 -11.08 13.09
CA MET A 206 -14.99 -10.81 13.72
C MET A 206 -13.96 -10.29 12.74
N ASP A 207 -14.08 -10.61 11.45
CA ASP A 207 -13.15 -10.15 10.40
C ASP A 207 -13.21 -8.63 10.26
N SER A 208 -14.44 -8.07 10.28
CA SER A 208 -14.65 -6.63 10.30
C SER A 208 -13.95 -5.96 11.50
N LEU A 209 -14.06 -6.54 12.70
CA LEU A 209 -13.39 -6.01 13.90
C LEU A 209 -11.86 -6.05 13.76
N VAL A 210 -11.30 -7.14 13.23
CA VAL A 210 -9.85 -7.22 12.96
C VAL A 210 -9.43 -6.11 12.00
N GLY A 211 -10.20 -5.85 10.94
CA GLY A 211 -9.92 -4.75 10.02
C GLY A 211 -9.99 -3.38 10.68
N GLN A 212 -11.01 -3.14 11.54
CA GLN A 212 -11.10 -1.88 12.30
C GLN A 212 -9.91 -1.65 13.25
N ALA A 213 -9.24 -2.72 13.69
CA ALA A 213 -8.05 -2.63 14.52
C ALA A 213 -6.74 -2.51 13.73
N LEU A 214 -6.71 -2.92 12.46
CA LEU A 214 -5.49 -3.01 11.65
C LEU A 214 -5.33 -1.89 10.62
N PHE A 215 -6.40 -1.57 9.87
CA PHE A 215 -6.30 -0.71 8.70
C PHE A 215 -6.16 0.76 9.07
N ALA A 216 -5.43 1.49 8.24
CA ALA A 216 -5.12 2.90 8.38
C ALA A 216 -5.08 3.58 7.00
N ASP A 217 -5.07 4.90 6.99
CA ASP A 217 -5.03 5.72 5.80
C ASP A 217 -3.63 6.23 5.51
N GLY A 218 -3.29 6.25 4.25
CA GLY A 218 -2.03 6.81 3.80
C GLY A 218 -1.86 6.72 2.30
N ALA A 219 -0.96 7.53 1.79
CA ALA A 219 -0.57 7.49 0.39
C ALA A 219 0.95 7.50 0.23
N ALA A 220 1.41 6.81 -0.80
CA ALA A 220 2.78 6.83 -1.23
C ALA A 220 2.85 7.06 -2.74
N ALA A 221 3.86 7.80 -3.18
CA ALA A 221 4.16 8.01 -4.58
C ALA A 221 5.63 7.70 -4.85
N ILE A 222 5.88 7.11 -6.01
CA ILE A 222 7.23 6.72 -6.44
C ILE A 222 7.42 7.12 -7.89
N ILE A 223 8.61 7.59 -8.22
CA ILE A 223 9.01 7.82 -9.61
C ILE A 223 9.97 6.72 -10.03
N ILE A 224 9.61 6.02 -11.09
CA ILE A 224 10.39 4.94 -11.71
C ILE A 224 10.82 5.38 -13.10
N GLY A 225 12.07 5.12 -13.42
CA GLY A 225 12.60 5.31 -14.77
C GLY A 225 13.72 4.32 -15.05
N SER A 226 14.02 4.07 -16.31
CA SER A 226 15.27 3.43 -16.74
C SER A 226 16.23 4.48 -17.24
N ASP A 227 17.51 4.12 -17.34
CA ASP A 227 18.57 5.02 -17.81
C ASP A 227 18.55 6.38 -17.06
N PRO A 228 18.80 6.40 -15.73
CA PRO A 228 18.83 7.63 -14.94
C PRO A 228 19.82 8.64 -15.54
N ILE A 229 19.40 9.91 -15.63
CA ILE A 229 20.26 10.96 -16.19
C ILE A 229 21.37 11.28 -15.19
N PRO A 230 22.65 11.03 -15.55
CA PRO A 230 23.78 11.27 -14.65
C PRO A 230 23.81 12.71 -14.11
N GLU A 231 24.19 12.88 -12.85
CA GLU A 231 24.30 14.16 -12.13
C GLU A 231 22.96 14.92 -11.93
N VAL A 232 21.86 14.39 -12.50
CA VAL A 232 20.53 15.01 -12.47
C VAL A 232 19.55 14.17 -11.68
N GLU A 233 19.56 12.85 -11.87
CA GLU A 233 18.68 11.91 -11.16
C GLU A 233 19.50 11.04 -10.21
N ASN A 234 18.95 10.78 -9.02
CA ASN A 234 19.61 10.02 -7.98
C ASN A 234 18.96 8.64 -7.83
N PRO A 235 19.52 7.57 -8.41
CA PRO A 235 19.01 6.21 -8.24
C PRO A 235 19.01 5.79 -6.77
N ILE A 236 17.87 5.22 -6.31
CA ILE A 236 17.70 4.77 -4.93
C ILE A 236 17.73 3.24 -4.85
N PHE A 237 16.94 2.58 -5.71
CA PHE A 237 16.85 1.13 -5.82
C PHE A 237 16.71 0.74 -7.29
N GLU A 238 17.37 -0.32 -7.67
CA GLU A 238 17.21 -0.96 -8.98
C GLU A 238 16.21 -2.13 -8.86
N ILE A 239 15.29 -2.27 -9.81
CA ILE A 239 14.32 -3.36 -9.85
C ILE A 239 14.88 -4.45 -10.76
N VAL A 240 15.66 -5.35 -10.20
CA VAL A 240 16.37 -6.41 -10.95
C VAL A 240 15.38 -7.39 -11.58
N SER A 241 14.45 -7.93 -10.80
CA SER A 241 13.44 -8.88 -11.25
C SER A 241 12.12 -8.72 -10.52
N THR A 242 11.07 -9.27 -11.10
CA THR A 242 9.74 -9.31 -10.48
C THR A 242 9.12 -10.68 -10.69
N ASP A 243 8.47 -11.22 -9.67
CA ASP A 243 7.74 -12.49 -9.75
C ASP A 243 6.38 -12.39 -9.04
N GLN A 244 5.51 -13.32 -9.34
CA GLN A 244 4.21 -13.46 -8.68
C GLN A 244 3.84 -14.93 -8.57
N LYS A 245 3.36 -15.32 -7.39
CA LYS A 245 2.83 -16.65 -7.15
C LYS A 245 1.38 -16.59 -6.67
N LEU A 246 0.48 -17.28 -7.36
CA LEU A 246 -0.86 -17.55 -6.87
C LEU A 246 -0.81 -18.87 -6.06
N VAL A 247 -1.27 -18.83 -4.82
CA VAL A 247 -1.41 -20.02 -3.99
C VAL A 247 -2.71 -20.73 -4.36
N LEU A 248 -2.62 -21.83 -5.09
CA LEU A 248 -3.80 -22.61 -5.45
C LEU A 248 -4.48 -23.18 -4.19
N GLY A 249 -5.82 -23.19 -4.19
CA GLY A 249 -6.60 -23.64 -3.04
C GLY A 249 -6.78 -22.58 -1.92
N SER A 250 -6.22 -21.38 -2.07
CA SER A 250 -6.43 -20.28 -1.13
C SER A 250 -7.71 -19.46 -1.40
N HIS A 251 -8.57 -19.91 -2.30
CA HIS A 251 -9.84 -19.24 -2.58
C HIS A 251 -10.67 -19.08 -1.30
N GLY A 252 -11.17 -17.88 -1.04
CA GLY A 252 -11.90 -17.58 0.19
C GLY A 252 -11.04 -17.32 1.43
N ALA A 253 -9.70 -17.26 1.32
CA ALA A 253 -8.84 -16.91 2.44
C ALA A 253 -8.89 -15.40 2.76
N ILE A 254 -8.80 -14.55 1.75
CA ILE A 254 -8.99 -13.10 1.85
C ILE A 254 -9.85 -12.67 0.65
N GLY A 255 -10.78 -11.78 0.88
CA GLY A 255 -11.55 -11.19 -0.19
C GLY A 255 -12.46 -10.07 0.29
N GLY A 256 -13.01 -9.34 -0.67
CA GLY A 256 -13.92 -8.25 -0.38
C GLY A 256 -14.90 -8.01 -1.51
N LEU A 257 -16.02 -7.38 -1.17
CA LEU A 257 -17.07 -7.02 -2.11
C LEU A 257 -17.61 -5.63 -1.78
N LEU A 258 -17.72 -4.80 -2.79
CA LEU A 258 -18.41 -3.52 -2.66
C LEU A 258 -19.91 -3.77 -2.54
N ARG A 259 -20.51 -3.24 -1.47
CA ARG A 259 -21.91 -3.41 -1.11
C ARG A 259 -22.52 -2.05 -0.78
N GLU A 260 -23.84 -1.98 -0.60
CA GLU A 260 -24.54 -0.76 -0.15
C GLU A 260 -24.02 -0.21 1.18
N VAL A 261 -23.42 -1.06 2.00
CA VAL A 261 -22.81 -0.71 3.30
C VAL A 261 -21.34 -0.30 3.19
N GLY A 262 -20.80 -0.14 1.99
CA GLY A 262 -19.39 0.06 1.70
C GLY A 262 -18.66 -1.24 1.37
N LEU A 263 -17.33 -1.23 1.37
CA LEU A 263 -16.52 -2.41 1.11
C LEU A 263 -16.59 -3.36 2.31
N THR A 264 -17.17 -4.53 2.08
CA THR A 264 -17.13 -5.65 3.04
C THR A 264 -15.95 -6.54 2.71
N PHE A 265 -15.26 -7.06 3.71
CA PHE A 265 -14.15 -7.99 3.51
C PHE A 265 -14.26 -9.16 4.47
N TYR A 266 -13.59 -10.24 4.13
CA TYR A 266 -13.40 -11.40 4.99
C TYR A 266 -11.91 -11.74 5.03
N LEU A 267 -11.46 -12.19 6.19
CA LEU A 267 -10.08 -12.53 6.49
C LEU A 267 -10.04 -13.82 7.30
N ASN A 268 -9.81 -14.93 6.63
CA ASN A 268 -9.74 -16.22 7.30
C ASN A 268 -8.56 -16.27 8.27
N LYS A 269 -8.79 -16.78 9.47
CA LYS A 269 -7.75 -16.97 10.50
C LYS A 269 -6.57 -17.82 10.05
N SER A 270 -6.72 -18.63 9.00
CA SER A 270 -5.67 -19.48 8.43
C SER A 270 -4.71 -18.71 7.48
N VAL A 271 -4.95 -17.43 7.20
CA VAL A 271 -4.11 -16.65 6.27
C VAL A 271 -2.62 -16.67 6.65
N PRO A 272 -2.21 -16.46 7.90
CA PRO A 272 -0.81 -16.58 8.29
C PRO A 272 -0.21 -17.97 7.98
N ASP A 273 -0.97 -19.03 8.22
CA ASP A 273 -0.53 -20.41 7.95
C ASP A 273 -0.40 -20.68 6.45
N ILE A 274 -1.36 -20.22 5.65
CA ILE A 274 -1.32 -20.34 4.19
C ILE A 274 -0.09 -19.65 3.62
N ILE A 275 0.19 -18.42 4.08
CA ILE A 275 1.37 -17.68 3.62
C ILE A 275 2.65 -18.41 4.04
N SER A 276 2.79 -18.78 5.31
CA SER A 276 4.00 -19.41 5.83
C SER A 276 4.30 -20.76 5.19
N GLN A 277 3.27 -21.55 4.85
CA GLN A 277 3.44 -22.84 4.15
C GLN A 277 3.96 -22.68 2.72
N ASN A 278 3.67 -21.55 2.07
CA ASN A 278 4.01 -21.31 0.66
C ASN A 278 5.20 -20.37 0.46
N ILE A 279 5.68 -19.70 1.51
CA ILE A 279 6.69 -18.64 1.38
C ILE A 279 8.03 -19.16 0.86
N ASN A 280 8.51 -20.34 1.33
CA ASN A 280 9.78 -20.88 0.89
C ASN A 280 9.80 -21.14 -0.62
N ASP A 281 8.74 -21.76 -1.15
CA ASP A 281 8.64 -22.03 -2.58
C ASP A 281 8.53 -20.76 -3.42
N ALA A 282 7.83 -19.73 -2.89
CA ALA A 282 7.78 -18.43 -3.55
C ALA A 282 9.15 -17.73 -3.57
N LEU A 283 9.88 -17.80 -2.46
CA LEU A 283 11.22 -17.20 -2.36
C LEU A 283 12.24 -17.94 -3.22
N SER A 284 12.26 -19.29 -3.17
CA SER A 284 13.16 -20.08 -4.03
C SER A 284 12.94 -19.73 -5.51
N LYS A 285 11.67 -19.69 -5.95
CA LYS A 285 11.38 -19.35 -7.34
C LYS A 285 11.90 -17.96 -7.73
N ALA A 286 11.81 -16.99 -6.83
CA ALA A 286 12.25 -15.61 -7.10
C ALA A 286 13.78 -15.44 -7.00
N PHE A 287 14.44 -16.15 -6.08
CA PHE A 287 15.83 -15.89 -5.71
C PHE A 287 16.85 -16.93 -6.21
N ASP A 288 16.45 -18.19 -6.47
CA ASP A 288 17.35 -19.20 -7.02
C ASP A 288 17.97 -18.76 -8.37
N PRO A 289 17.21 -18.13 -9.31
CA PRO A 289 17.80 -17.60 -10.54
C PRO A 289 18.87 -16.52 -10.32
N LEU A 290 18.85 -15.86 -9.16
CA LEU A 290 19.81 -14.83 -8.77
C LEU A 290 20.96 -15.40 -7.91
N GLY A 291 20.97 -16.71 -7.63
CA GLY A 291 21.98 -17.36 -6.80
C GLY A 291 21.90 -17.00 -5.32
N ILE A 292 20.76 -16.50 -4.84
CA ILE A 292 20.55 -16.08 -3.45
C ILE A 292 19.83 -17.20 -2.69
N SER A 293 20.51 -17.84 -1.74
CA SER A 293 19.97 -18.91 -0.86
C SER A 293 19.92 -18.51 0.62
N ASP A 294 20.75 -17.55 1.06
CA ASP A 294 20.68 -17.00 2.42
C ASP A 294 19.85 -15.72 2.44
N TYR A 295 18.60 -15.84 2.84
CA TYR A 295 17.67 -14.70 2.95
C TYR A 295 18.03 -13.70 4.07
N ASN A 296 18.99 -14.03 4.94
CA ASN A 296 19.56 -13.08 5.89
C ASN A 296 20.69 -12.23 5.29
N SER A 297 21.17 -12.56 4.10
CA SER A 297 22.16 -11.73 3.38
C SER A 297 21.55 -10.49 2.73
N ILE A 298 20.23 -10.50 2.48
CA ILE A 298 19.49 -9.40 1.83
C ILE A 298 18.70 -8.56 2.82
N PHE A 299 18.24 -7.37 2.41
CA PHE A 299 17.26 -6.58 3.14
C PHE A 299 15.83 -7.00 2.79
N TRP A 300 14.88 -6.70 3.68
CA TRP A 300 13.49 -7.08 3.54
C TRP A 300 12.56 -5.89 3.58
N ILE A 301 11.68 -5.78 2.57
CA ILE A 301 10.55 -4.88 2.53
C ILE A 301 9.30 -5.75 2.38
N ALA A 302 8.78 -6.24 3.49
CA ALA A 302 7.61 -7.10 3.51
C ALA A 302 6.35 -6.28 3.82
N HIS A 303 5.24 -6.56 3.13
CA HIS A 303 3.97 -5.92 3.47
C HIS A 303 3.54 -6.25 4.90
N PRO A 304 3.23 -5.26 5.76
CA PRO A 304 2.85 -5.48 7.16
C PRO A 304 1.35 -5.82 7.28
N GLY A 305 0.95 -6.95 6.71
CA GLY A 305 -0.43 -7.39 6.67
C GLY A 305 -1.05 -7.67 8.03
N GLY A 306 -0.21 -7.89 9.05
CA GLY A 306 -0.55 -8.12 10.44
C GLY A 306 0.56 -8.87 11.14
N ARG A 307 0.65 -8.70 12.49
CA ARG A 307 1.72 -9.29 13.31
C ARG A 307 1.90 -10.79 13.07
N ALA A 308 0.81 -11.56 13.09
CA ALA A 308 0.87 -13.02 12.98
C ALA A 308 1.48 -13.49 11.65
N ILE A 309 1.25 -12.76 10.55
CA ILE A 309 1.86 -13.05 9.25
C ILE A 309 3.37 -12.86 9.33
N LEU A 310 3.81 -11.73 9.90
CA LEU A 310 5.24 -11.42 10.03
C LEU A 310 5.94 -12.45 10.91
N ASP A 311 5.36 -12.78 12.08
CA ASP A 311 5.92 -13.74 13.04
C ASP A 311 6.10 -15.13 12.38
N GLN A 312 5.10 -15.60 11.62
CA GLN A 312 5.18 -16.91 10.96
C GLN A 312 6.15 -16.92 9.77
N VAL A 313 6.23 -15.83 9.00
CA VAL A 313 7.21 -15.72 7.91
C VAL A 313 8.63 -15.71 8.49
N GLU A 314 8.91 -14.88 9.49
CA GLU A 314 10.23 -14.85 10.16
C GLU A 314 10.64 -16.25 10.66
N GLN A 315 9.73 -16.94 11.34
CA GLN A 315 9.99 -18.29 11.83
C GLN A 315 10.24 -19.28 10.68
N LYS A 316 9.41 -19.24 9.63
CA LYS A 316 9.46 -20.20 8.53
C LYS A 316 10.73 -20.08 7.70
N VAL A 317 11.22 -18.87 7.47
CA VAL A 317 12.42 -18.58 6.68
C VAL A 317 13.66 -18.39 7.55
N ASN A 318 13.54 -18.57 8.86
CA ASN A 318 14.61 -18.39 9.84
C ASN A 318 15.30 -17.02 9.71
N LEU A 319 14.48 -15.96 9.61
CA LEU A 319 15.00 -14.60 9.55
C LEU A 319 15.47 -14.11 10.91
N LYS A 320 16.56 -13.37 10.91
CA LYS A 320 17.01 -12.61 12.08
C LYS A 320 16.02 -11.47 12.38
N PRO A 321 15.74 -11.15 13.64
CA PRO A 321 14.74 -10.13 14.02
C PRO A 321 14.94 -8.76 13.38
N GLU A 322 16.18 -8.36 13.13
CA GLU A 322 16.50 -7.09 12.51
C GLU A 322 16.02 -6.98 11.05
N LYS A 323 15.82 -8.10 10.35
CA LYS A 323 15.40 -8.11 8.94
C LYS A 323 14.01 -7.53 8.73
N MET A 324 13.09 -7.78 9.65
CA MET A 324 11.72 -7.25 9.60
C MET A 324 11.53 -5.97 10.43
N LYS A 325 12.61 -5.40 10.99
CA LYS A 325 12.50 -4.24 11.88
C LYS A 325 11.82 -3.04 11.21
N ALA A 326 12.20 -2.66 10.00
CA ALA A 326 11.58 -1.54 9.29
C ALA A 326 10.09 -1.79 9.00
N THR A 327 9.74 -3.01 8.61
CA THR A 327 8.36 -3.46 8.41
C THR A 327 7.53 -3.33 9.69
N ARG A 328 8.06 -3.82 10.82
CA ARG A 328 7.38 -3.73 12.11
C ARG A 328 7.27 -2.29 12.62
N ASP A 329 8.26 -1.45 12.38
CA ASP A 329 8.23 -0.03 12.74
C ASP A 329 7.16 0.73 11.94
N VAL A 330 7.00 0.43 10.65
CA VAL A 330 5.90 1.00 9.84
C VAL A 330 4.54 0.51 10.33
N LEU A 331 4.37 -0.80 10.59
CA LEU A 331 3.14 -1.32 11.18
C LEU A 331 2.81 -0.63 12.52
N SER A 332 3.80 -0.49 13.39
CA SER A 332 3.63 0.12 14.71
C SER A 332 3.20 1.59 14.64
N ASN A 333 3.80 2.37 13.74
CA ASN A 333 3.61 3.82 13.71
C ASN A 333 2.50 4.29 12.77
N TYR A 334 2.08 3.45 11.80
CA TYR A 334 1.11 3.84 10.76
C TYR A 334 -0.03 2.85 10.59
N GLY A 335 0.06 1.62 11.13
CA GLY A 335 -0.89 0.56 10.85
C GLY A 335 -0.75 -0.03 9.45
N ASN A 336 -1.76 -0.78 9.01
CA ASN A 336 -1.82 -1.37 7.68
C ASN A 336 -2.52 -0.41 6.70
N MET A 337 -1.74 0.31 5.89
CA MET A 337 -2.20 1.23 4.84
C MET A 337 -2.29 0.52 3.46
N SER A 338 -2.62 -0.77 3.46
CA SER A 338 -2.81 -1.59 2.23
C SER A 338 -1.63 -1.45 1.23
N SER A 339 -1.89 -1.05 -0.01
CA SER A 339 -0.91 -0.95 -1.09
C SER A 339 0.26 0.02 -0.82
N ALA A 340 0.05 1.04 -0.01
CA ALA A 340 1.05 2.07 0.27
C ALA A 340 2.17 1.62 1.22
N CYS A 341 1.93 0.61 2.09
CA CYS A 341 2.83 0.22 3.17
C CYS A 341 4.26 -0.06 2.74
N VAL A 342 4.46 -0.85 1.68
CA VAL A 342 5.80 -1.26 1.23
C VAL A 342 6.66 -0.06 0.82
N PHE A 343 6.04 1.01 0.37
CA PHE A 343 6.73 2.25 -0.01
C PHE A 343 7.13 3.09 1.20
N PHE A 344 6.34 3.07 2.26
CA PHE A 344 6.75 3.65 3.56
C PHE A 344 7.95 2.90 4.14
N ILE A 345 7.97 1.56 4.00
CA ILE A 345 9.10 0.74 4.47
C ILE A 345 10.34 1.03 3.62
N MET A 346 10.18 1.12 2.29
CA MET A 346 11.25 1.45 1.35
C MET A 346 11.87 2.81 1.68
N ASP A 347 11.04 3.83 1.92
CA ASP A 347 11.47 5.17 2.32
C ASP A 347 12.19 5.18 3.68
N LEU A 348 11.69 4.43 4.66
CA LEU A 348 12.32 4.28 5.96
C LEU A 348 13.68 3.61 5.87
N MET A 349 13.80 2.56 5.06
CA MET A 349 15.05 1.81 4.90
C MET A 349 16.14 2.64 4.23
N ARG A 350 15.82 3.35 3.14
CA ARG A 350 16.81 4.23 2.50
C ARG A 350 17.30 5.34 3.43
N LYS A 351 16.39 5.94 4.22
CA LYS A 351 16.76 6.97 5.22
C LYS A 351 17.70 6.41 6.28
N ARG A 352 17.44 5.21 6.79
CA ARG A 352 18.31 4.53 7.74
C ARG A 352 19.68 4.18 7.14
N SER A 353 19.72 3.79 5.86
CA SER A 353 20.97 3.54 5.15
C SER A 353 21.83 4.80 5.08
N LEU A 354 21.22 5.93 4.73
CA LEU A 354 21.91 7.23 4.68
C LEU A 354 22.41 7.70 6.04
N GLU A 355 21.68 7.39 7.12
CA GLU A 355 22.05 7.71 8.49
C GLU A 355 23.13 6.77 9.09
N GLY A 356 23.61 5.78 8.33
CA GLY A 356 24.56 4.78 8.80
C GLY A 356 24.01 3.76 9.81
N LYS A 357 22.69 3.70 9.97
CA LYS A 357 22.01 2.78 10.87
C LYS A 357 21.71 1.43 10.18
N ASN A 358 22.74 0.58 10.07
CA ASN A 358 22.64 -0.87 9.81
C ASN A 358 21.76 -1.36 8.64
N VAL A 359 21.70 -0.64 7.56
CA VAL A 359 21.22 -1.18 6.30
C VAL A 359 22.31 -0.93 5.27
N LYS A 360 23.09 -1.97 4.92
CA LYS A 360 23.97 -1.89 3.75
C LYS A 360 23.04 -1.87 2.53
N PRO A 361 23.27 -0.96 1.57
CA PRO A 361 22.65 -1.11 0.26
C PRO A 361 23.04 -2.47 -0.28
N GLY A 362 22.06 -3.23 -0.75
CA GLY A 362 22.32 -4.47 -1.50
C GLY A 362 22.78 -4.14 -2.89
#